data_27a4e90b632c149ce55c6d937caa2a2f
#
_entry.id   27a4e90b632c149ce55c6d937caa2a2f
#
_cell.length_a   1.000
_cell.length_b   1.000
_cell.length_c   1.000
_cell.angle_alpha   90.00
_cell.angle_beta   90.00
_cell.angle_gamma   90.00
#
_symmetry.space_group_name_H-M   'P 1'
#
loop_
_entity.id
_entity.type
_entity.pdbx_description
1 polymer ?
#
loop_
_entity_poly.entity_id
_entity_poly.type
_entity_poly.pdbx_seq_one_letter_code
_entity_poly.pdbx_strand_id
1 'polypeptide(L)'
;MAYSKVSNKNQDKDVKYLSKDFNSFKDQLIEFAQTYYPETYNDFSDGSPGMMFIEMAAYVGDVLSFYTDKQLQESFLDLAQDKENLYNMAYAMGYKPKASAASSTMLDIYQLVPSIQVNNIYKPDFS
;
A
#
# COMPACT_ATOMS: atom_id res chain seq x y z
N MET A 1 26.79 -38.29 -24.00
CA MET A 1 27.25 -37.06 -23.33
C MET A 1 26.19 -36.63 -22.33
N ALA A 2 26.45 -36.88 -21.04
CA ALA A 2 25.51 -36.55 -19.98
C ALA A 2 25.79 -35.13 -19.53
N TYR A 3 24.82 -34.23 -19.71
CA TYR A 3 24.89 -32.88 -19.16
C TYR A 3 24.68 -32.96 -17.64
N SER A 4 25.76 -32.71 -16.92
CA SER A 4 25.75 -32.52 -15.48
C SER A 4 24.88 -31.27 -15.15
N LYS A 5 23.75 -31.48 -14.47
CA LYS A 5 22.89 -30.45 -13.93
C LYS A 5 23.66 -29.77 -12.81
N VAL A 6 24.26 -28.61 -13.08
CA VAL A 6 24.84 -27.76 -12.04
C VAL A 6 23.68 -27.31 -11.14
N SER A 7 23.57 -27.96 -9.99
CA SER A 7 22.68 -27.55 -8.93
C SER A 7 23.17 -26.19 -8.40
N ASN A 8 22.46 -25.14 -8.76
CA ASN A 8 22.72 -23.80 -8.25
C ASN A 8 22.26 -23.72 -6.78
N LYS A 9 23.17 -24.05 -5.86
CA LYS A 9 22.97 -24.11 -4.41
C LYS A 9 22.84 -22.72 -3.75
N ASN A 10 22.70 -21.66 -4.55
CA ASN A 10 22.65 -20.27 -4.09
C ASN A 10 21.28 -19.60 -4.20
N GLN A 11 20.20 -20.34 -4.46
CA GLN A 11 18.86 -19.76 -4.62
C GLN A 11 17.99 -19.77 -3.36
N ASP A 12 18.47 -20.27 -2.23
CA ASP A 12 17.73 -20.27 -0.96
C ASP A 12 18.38 -19.38 0.11
N LYS A 13 19.06 -18.32 -0.30
CA LYS A 13 19.18 -17.15 0.58
C LYS A 13 17.99 -16.23 0.31
N ASP A 14 16.81 -16.72 0.61
CA ASP A 14 15.69 -15.86 0.91
C ASP A 14 16.13 -14.94 2.02
N VAL A 15 16.39 -13.71 1.66
CA VAL A 15 16.79 -12.65 2.58
C VAL A 15 15.54 -12.31 3.41
N LYS A 16 15.22 -13.13 4.39
CA LYS A 16 14.18 -12.88 5.39
C LYS A 16 14.62 -11.80 6.39
N TYR A 17 15.23 -10.73 5.90
CA TYR A 17 15.61 -9.61 6.77
C TYR A 17 14.41 -8.75 7.18
N LEU A 18 13.28 -8.86 6.50
CA LEU A 18 12.11 -7.99 6.67
C LEU A 18 10.93 -8.64 7.38
N SER A 19 10.92 -9.96 7.54
CA SER A 19 9.85 -10.66 8.28
C SER A 19 10.41 -11.36 9.50
N LYS A 20 10.81 -10.58 10.51
CA LYS A 20 11.14 -11.12 11.82
C LYS A 20 9.91 -11.03 12.71
N ASP A 21 9.50 -12.15 13.22
CA ASP A 21 8.40 -12.26 14.17
C ASP A 21 8.88 -12.05 15.61
N PHE A 22 7.95 -11.90 16.53
CA PHE A 22 8.20 -11.73 17.96
C PHE A 22 9.17 -12.75 18.54
N ASN A 23 9.00 -14.04 18.21
CA ASN A 23 9.85 -15.11 18.76
C ASN A 23 11.30 -14.96 18.27
N SER A 24 11.49 -14.61 17.00
CA SER A 24 12.82 -14.38 16.44
C SER A 24 13.55 -13.22 17.12
N PHE A 25 12.85 -12.12 17.39
CA PHE A 25 13.41 -10.99 18.14
C PHE A 25 13.73 -11.38 19.60
N LYS A 26 12.82 -12.09 20.27
CA LYS A 26 13.03 -12.58 21.63
C LYS A 26 14.28 -13.44 21.73
N ASP A 27 14.42 -14.44 20.86
CA ASP A 27 15.56 -15.35 20.85
C ASP A 27 16.88 -14.61 20.61
N GLN A 28 16.91 -13.66 19.68
CA GLN A 28 18.10 -12.84 19.42
C GLN A 28 18.47 -11.93 20.59
N LEU A 29 17.50 -11.37 21.29
CA LEU A 29 17.76 -10.54 22.47
C LEU A 29 18.28 -11.38 23.64
N ILE A 30 17.78 -12.60 23.82
CA ILE A 30 18.30 -13.55 24.82
C ILE A 30 19.75 -13.93 24.48
N GLU A 31 20.03 -14.30 23.21
CA GLU A 31 21.39 -14.63 22.76
C GLU A 31 22.34 -13.44 22.95
N PHE A 32 21.90 -12.24 22.62
CA PHE A 32 22.66 -11.03 22.85
C PHE A 32 22.96 -10.80 24.32
N ALA A 33 21.96 -10.93 25.21
CA ALA A 33 22.12 -10.75 26.65
C ALA A 33 23.08 -11.78 27.24
N GLN A 34 22.99 -13.05 26.83
CA GLN A 34 23.88 -14.12 27.25
C GLN A 34 25.32 -13.92 26.77
N THR A 35 25.50 -13.36 25.58
CA THR A 35 26.84 -13.16 25.01
C THR A 35 27.57 -11.97 25.62
N TYR A 36 26.87 -10.85 25.82
CA TYR A 36 27.51 -9.60 26.24
C TYR A 36 27.39 -9.29 27.73
N TYR A 37 26.40 -9.88 28.42
CA TYR A 37 26.12 -9.60 29.83
C TYR A 37 25.97 -10.86 30.68
N PRO A 38 26.85 -11.89 30.54
CA PRO A 38 26.68 -13.18 31.20
C PRO A 38 26.76 -13.08 32.72
N GLU A 39 27.50 -12.10 33.24
CA GLU A 39 27.69 -11.92 34.70
C GLU A 39 26.66 -10.95 35.32
N THR A 40 26.02 -10.13 34.48
CA THR A 40 25.11 -9.08 34.96
C THR A 40 23.68 -9.59 35.01
N TYR A 41 23.30 -10.46 34.08
CA TYR A 41 21.94 -10.96 33.96
C TYR A 41 21.93 -12.43 33.51
N ASN A 42 21.49 -13.32 34.39
CA ASN A 42 21.43 -14.76 34.16
C ASN A 42 20.02 -15.36 34.36
N ASP A 43 19.04 -14.55 34.74
CA ASP A 43 17.69 -15.03 34.99
C ASP A 43 16.80 -14.84 33.78
N PHE A 44 16.73 -15.86 32.92
CA PHE A 44 15.87 -15.93 31.75
C PHE A 44 14.60 -16.75 32.01
N SER A 45 14.19 -16.88 33.28
CA SER A 45 12.95 -17.58 33.62
C SER A 45 11.72 -16.75 33.20
N ASP A 46 10.69 -17.47 32.79
CA ASP A 46 9.41 -16.85 32.46
C ASP A 46 8.86 -16.12 33.70
N GLY A 47 8.56 -14.83 33.55
CA GLY A 47 8.07 -13.99 34.64
C GLY A 47 9.14 -13.22 35.40
N SER A 48 10.44 -13.36 35.08
CA SER A 48 11.47 -12.48 35.64
C SER A 48 11.33 -11.05 35.08
N PRO A 49 11.66 -10.00 35.86
CA PRO A 49 11.56 -8.62 35.38
C PRO A 49 12.40 -8.36 34.12
N GLY A 50 13.58 -8.97 34.01
CA GLY A 50 14.42 -8.80 32.83
C GLY A 50 13.84 -9.48 31.59
N MET A 51 13.22 -10.65 31.75
CA MET A 51 12.52 -11.33 30.66
C MET A 51 11.35 -10.51 30.18
N MET A 52 10.61 -9.85 31.06
CA MET A 52 9.55 -8.92 30.68
C MET A 52 10.07 -7.77 29.80
N PHE A 53 11.24 -7.20 30.11
CA PHE A 53 11.85 -6.16 29.27
C PHE A 53 12.30 -6.69 27.91
N ILE A 54 12.83 -7.91 27.84
CA ILE A 54 13.21 -8.58 26.59
C ILE A 54 11.95 -8.79 25.72
N GLU A 55 10.87 -9.26 26.31
CA GLU A 55 9.60 -9.47 25.60
C GLU A 55 8.98 -8.16 25.11
N MET A 56 9.02 -7.10 25.93
CA MET A 56 8.58 -5.78 25.49
C MET A 56 9.42 -5.25 24.32
N ALA A 57 10.74 -5.42 24.37
CA ALA A 57 11.62 -5.00 23.29
C ALA A 57 11.39 -5.84 22.02
N ALA A 58 11.18 -7.15 22.15
CA ALA A 58 10.85 -8.03 21.04
C ALA A 58 9.50 -7.64 20.40
N TYR A 59 8.50 -7.30 21.20
CA TYR A 59 7.21 -6.82 20.70
C TYR A 59 7.35 -5.51 19.90
N VAL A 60 8.12 -4.56 20.41
CA VAL A 60 8.40 -3.32 19.68
C VAL A 60 9.14 -3.60 18.36
N GLY A 61 10.09 -4.54 18.37
CA GLY A 61 10.81 -4.98 17.18
C GLY A 61 9.87 -5.57 16.12
N ASP A 62 8.95 -6.43 16.53
CA ASP A 62 7.94 -7.04 15.66
C ASP A 62 7.02 -5.99 15.02
N VAL A 63 6.50 -5.07 15.84
CA VAL A 63 5.65 -3.97 15.35
C VAL A 63 6.40 -3.08 14.36
N LEU A 64 7.65 -2.72 14.65
CA LEU A 64 8.46 -1.91 13.74
C LEU A 64 8.77 -2.64 12.43
N SER A 65 9.02 -3.95 12.49
CA SER A 65 9.21 -4.79 11.30
C SER A 65 7.96 -4.79 10.43
N PHE A 66 6.79 -4.96 11.03
CA PHE A 66 5.51 -4.89 10.31
C PHE A 66 5.30 -3.53 9.63
N TYR A 67 5.56 -2.43 10.30
CA TYR A 67 5.44 -1.10 9.70
C TYR A 67 6.45 -0.87 8.58
N THR A 68 7.67 -1.39 8.72
CA THR A 68 8.69 -1.30 7.67
C THR A 68 8.27 -2.06 6.41
N ASP A 69 7.73 -3.27 6.59
CA ASP A 69 7.21 -4.08 5.48
C ASP A 69 6.03 -3.38 4.78
N LYS A 70 5.13 -2.79 5.55
CA LYS A 70 4.02 -1.99 5.01
C LYS A 70 4.52 -0.79 4.21
N GLN A 71 5.50 -0.05 4.72
CA GLN A 71 6.10 1.09 4.01
C GLN A 71 6.79 0.65 2.70
N LEU A 72 7.46 -0.50 2.72
CA LEU A 72 8.04 -1.06 1.51
C LEU A 72 6.98 -1.46 0.49
N GLN A 73 5.92 -2.13 0.91
CA GLN A 73 4.80 -2.49 0.03
C GLN A 73 4.17 -1.24 -0.61
N GLU A 74 3.97 -0.18 0.17
CA GLU A 74 3.44 1.09 -0.32
C GLU A 74 4.40 1.82 -1.29
N SER A 75 5.68 1.46 -1.33
CA SER A 75 6.65 2.02 -2.28
C SER A 75 6.56 1.40 -3.68
N PHE A 76 5.88 0.28 -3.82
CA PHE A 76 5.67 -0.38 -5.12
C PHE A 76 4.27 -0.10 -5.66
N LEU A 77 4.18 0.34 -6.90
CA LEU A 77 2.92 0.69 -7.56
C LEU A 77 1.90 -0.46 -7.55
N ASP A 78 2.39 -1.70 -7.76
CA ASP A 78 1.53 -2.89 -7.81
C ASP A 78 1.03 -3.36 -6.44
N LEU A 79 1.71 -2.94 -5.36
CA LEU A 79 1.43 -3.38 -3.99
C LEU A 79 0.83 -2.27 -3.12
N ALA A 80 0.87 -1.02 -3.59
CA ALA A 80 0.34 0.12 -2.89
C ALA A 80 -1.18 0.01 -2.70
N GLN A 81 -1.64 0.13 -1.46
CA GLN A 81 -3.05 0.06 -1.08
C GLN A 81 -3.62 1.44 -0.74
N ASP A 82 -2.76 2.38 -0.36
CA ASP A 82 -3.18 3.73 -0.07
C ASP A 82 -3.45 4.51 -1.35
N LYS A 83 -4.71 4.95 -1.48
CA LYS A 83 -5.18 5.69 -2.64
C LYS A 83 -4.42 6.99 -2.87
N GLU A 84 -4.12 7.73 -1.80
CA GLU A 84 -3.41 9.00 -1.89
C GLU A 84 -1.96 8.78 -2.36
N ASN A 85 -1.30 7.77 -1.80
CA ASN A 85 0.03 7.37 -2.20
C ASN A 85 0.08 6.93 -3.67
N LEU A 86 -0.91 6.15 -4.11
CA LEU A 86 -1.04 5.70 -5.49
C LEU A 86 -1.17 6.88 -6.47
N TYR A 87 -1.98 7.90 -6.12
CA TYR A 87 -2.10 9.12 -6.93
C TYR A 87 -0.78 9.90 -6.98
N ASN A 88 -0.06 10.01 -5.85
CA ASN A 88 1.22 10.70 -5.79
C ASN A 88 2.27 10.01 -6.66
N MET A 89 2.35 8.69 -6.62
CA MET A 89 3.24 7.91 -7.49
C MET A 89 2.87 8.07 -8.98
N ALA A 90 1.59 8.01 -9.31
CA ALA A 90 1.12 8.23 -10.68
C ALA A 90 1.47 9.65 -11.17
N TYR A 91 1.33 10.65 -10.31
CA TYR A 91 1.74 12.03 -10.60
C TYR A 91 3.24 12.16 -10.84
N ALA A 92 4.06 11.51 -10.02
CA ALA A 92 5.51 11.49 -10.17
C ALA A 92 5.96 10.84 -11.50
N MET A 93 5.18 9.87 -11.98
CA MET A 93 5.39 9.22 -13.29
C MET A 93 4.82 10.04 -14.47
N GLY A 94 4.23 11.22 -14.21
CA GLY A 94 3.66 12.11 -15.24
C GLY A 94 2.21 11.81 -15.60
N TYR A 95 1.56 10.86 -14.96
CA TYR A 95 0.14 10.58 -15.15
C TYR A 95 -0.71 11.56 -14.32
N LYS A 96 -1.57 12.31 -15.01
CA LYS A 96 -2.54 13.20 -14.35
C LYS A 96 -3.91 12.53 -14.37
N PRO A 97 -4.41 12.00 -13.26
CA PRO A 97 -5.75 11.43 -13.22
C PRO A 97 -6.77 12.52 -13.52
N LYS A 98 -7.70 12.23 -14.43
CA LYS A 98 -8.78 13.15 -14.75
C LYS A 98 -9.91 12.96 -13.74
N ALA A 99 -10.33 14.04 -13.11
CA ALA A 99 -11.56 14.03 -12.34
C ALA A 99 -12.75 13.83 -13.28
N SER A 100 -13.76 13.11 -12.82
CA SER A 100 -15.02 13.01 -13.55
C SER A 100 -15.67 14.41 -13.64
N ALA A 101 -16.05 14.80 -14.84
CA ALA A 101 -16.83 16.03 -15.08
C ALA A 101 -18.25 15.66 -15.45
N ALA A 102 -19.21 16.50 -15.06
CA ALA A 102 -20.57 16.36 -15.53
C ALA A 102 -20.61 16.49 -17.06
N SER A 103 -21.36 15.62 -17.73
CA SER A 103 -21.60 15.74 -19.15
C SER A 103 -22.49 16.94 -19.44
N SER A 104 -22.17 17.70 -20.46
CA SER A 104 -23.01 18.78 -20.97
C SER A 104 -23.32 18.53 -22.44
N THR A 105 -24.52 18.84 -22.85
CA THR A 105 -24.95 18.78 -24.26
C THR A 105 -25.76 20.02 -24.58
N MET A 106 -25.68 20.45 -25.83
CA MET A 106 -26.56 21.46 -26.36
C MET A 106 -27.70 20.76 -27.13
N LEU A 107 -28.92 21.12 -26.80
CA LEU A 107 -30.11 20.60 -27.47
C LEU A 107 -30.79 21.74 -28.23
N ASP A 108 -30.97 21.53 -29.52
CA ASP A 108 -31.82 22.41 -30.35
C ASP A 108 -33.24 21.86 -30.30
N ILE A 109 -34.15 22.63 -29.76
CA ILE A 109 -35.55 22.23 -29.64
C ILE A 109 -36.35 22.99 -30.72
N TYR A 110 -36.97 22.25 -31.61
CA TYR A 110 -37.83 22.77 -32.63
C TYR A 110 -39.28 22.38 -32.33
N GLN A 111 -40.16 23.38 -32.34
CA GLN A 111 -41.59 23.17 -32.17
C GLN A 111 -42.30 23.68 -33.43
N LEU A 112 -43.16 22.85 -34.01
CA LEU A 112 -44.09 23.27 -35.08
C LEU A 112 -45.24 24.02 -34.42
N VAL A 113 -45.35 25.31 -34.71
CA VAL A 113 -46.43 26.16 -34.23
C VAL A 113 -47.38 26.40 -35.39
N PRO A 114 -48.72 26.26 -35.20
CA PRO A 114 -49.66 26.62 -36.25
C PRO A 114 -49.45 28.08 -36.65
N SER A 115 -49.65 28.37 -37.92
CA SER A 115 -49.48 29.72 -38.45
C SER A 115 -50.82 30.26 -38.96
N ILE A 116 -51.06 31.53 -38.71
CA ILE A 116 -52.16 32.28 -39.27
C ILE A 116 -51.65 33.24 -40.35
N GLN A 117 -52.41 33.38 -41.39
CA GLN A 117 -52.10 34.31 -42.45
C GLN A 117 -52.73 35.69 -42.18
N VAL A 118 -51.90 36.70 -41.99
CA VAL A 118 -52.31 38.08 -41.76
C VAL A 118 -51.64 38.95 -42.82
N ASN A 119 -52.42 39.61 -43.65
CA ASN A 119 -51.94 40.47 -44.75
C ASN A 119 -50.94 39.78 -45.69
N ASN A 120 -51.23 38.56 -46.09
CA ASN A 120 -50.42 37.74 -46.98
C ASN A 120 -49.03 37.34 -46.43
N ILE A 121 -48.81 37.49 -45.07
CA ILE A 121 -47.62 37.07 -44.38
C ILE A 121 -48.04 36.04 -43.37
N TYR A 122 -47.30 34.90 -43.29
CA TYR A 122 -47.50 33.87 -42.25
C TYR A 122 -46.84 34.31 -40.93
N LYS A 123 -47.61 34.30 -39.87
CA LYS A 123 -47.14 34.58 -38.51
C LYS A 123 -47.47 33.40 -37.61
N PRO A 124 -46.59 33.06 -36.63
CA PRO A 124 -46.90 32.01 -35.68
C PRO A 124 -48.14 32.36 -34.86
N ASP A 125 -49.02 31.39 -34.65
CA ASP A 125 -50.18 31.48 -33.78
C ASP A 125 -49.78 31.02 -32.38
N PHE A 126 -49.88 31.93 -31.42
CA PHE A 126 -49.58 31.65 -30.01
C PHE A 126 -50.87 31.63 -29.16
N SER A 127 -52.05 31.53 -29.74
CA SER A 127 -53.32 31.46 -28.99
C SER A 127 -53.61 30.07 -28.42
#